data_891e567b328c53f5b2e59fd527b52c74
#
_entry.id   891e567b328c53f5b2e59fd527b52c74
#
_cell.length_a   1.000
_cell.length_b   1.000
_cell.length_c   1.000
_cell.angle_alpha   90.00
_cell.angle_beta   90.00
_cell.angle_gamma   90.00
#
_symmetry.space_group_name_H-M   'P 1'
#
loop_
_entity.id
_entity.type
_entity.pdbx_description
1 polymer ?
#
loop_
_entity_poly.entity_id
_entity_poly.type
_entity_poly.pdbx_seq_one_letter_code
_entity_poly.pdbx_strand_id
1 'polypeptide(L)'
;QGAGRMPPMSAVPAATREAVLDHLFGPATTAAAAKAKKGKAGGRKESDDADGGPPYTFGGFRRWLDAEGYPAIKPPWGTLNAVDLNTGEIKWKVPLGEYKELTARGIPTTGTENYGGPVVTAGGLIFIGATADETFRAFDKDTGKVLWQSPLPFGGNATPSTYEVNGRQFVVISAGGGKSGRPSGGLLVAFALPE
;
A
#
# COMPACT_ATOMS: atom_id res chain seq x y z
N GLN A 1 6.51 -20.35 15.55
CA GLN A 1 7.39 -19.48 16.35
C GLN A 1 7.43 -18.14 15.65
N GLY A 2 7.10 -17.06 16.38
CA GLY A 2 6.65 -15.80 15.83
C GLY A 2 7.71 -15.05 15.04
N ALA A 3 7.31 -14.49 13.92
CA ALA A 3 8.04 -13.44 13.23
C ALA A 3 8.37 -12.34 14.24
N GLY A 4 9.66 -12.04 14.40
CA GLY A 4 10.14 -11.03 15.34
C GLY A 4 9.46 -9.69 15.07
N ARG A 5 8.52 -9.32 15.93
CA ARG A 5 7.96 -7.98 15.94
C ARG A 5 9.08 -7.02 16.33
N MET A 6 9.28 -6.00 15.54
CA MET A 6 10.05 -4.84 16.00
C MET A 6 9.46 -4.39 17.35
N PRO A 7 10.28 -4.19 18.41
CA PRO A 7 9.75 -3.73 19.68
C PRO A 7 8.99 -2.41 19.47
N PRO A 8 7.92 -2.18 20.22
CA PRO A 8 7.19 -0.92 20.10
C PRO A 8 8.15 0.26 20.32
N MET A 9 7.93 1.36 19.64
CA MET A 9 8.78 2.58 19.76
C MET A 9 8.99 3.03 21.21
N SER A 10 8.08 2.66 22.12
CA SER A 10 8.22 2.88 23.56
C SER A 10 9.34 2.06 24.20
N ALA A 11 9.79 0.97 23.59
CA ALA A 11 10.91 0.15 24.08
C ALA A 11 12.29 0.67 23.63
N VAL A 12 12.33 1.63 22.69
CA VAL A 12 13.57 2.29 22.28
C VAL A 12 13.88 3.41 23.27
N PRO A 13 15.11 3.50 23.81
CA PRO A 13 15.49 4.60 24.73
C PRO A 13 15.16 5.97 24.14
N ALA A 14 14.69 6.89 24.99
CA ALA A 14 14.25 8.22 24.54
C ALA A 14 15.35 8.97 23.76
N ALA A 15 16.58 8.93 24.23
CA ALA A 15 17.73 9.54 23.56
C ALA A 15 17.98 8.99 22.13
N THR A 16 17.75 7.68 21.93
CA THR A 16 17.88 7.05 20.61
C THR A 16 16.74 7.49 19.70
N ARG A 17 15.52 7.63 20.22
CA ARG A 17 14.38 8.13 19.44
C ARG A 17 14.57 9.58 19.01
N GLU A 18 15.03 10.43 19.91
CA GLU A 18 15.32 11.84 19.62
C GLU A 18 16.42 11.97 18.58
N ALA A 19 17.52 11.22 18.72
CA ALA A 19 18.62 11.24 17.76
C ALA A 19 18.16 10.81 16.34
N VAL A 20 17.28 9.82 16.24
CA VAL A 20 16.69 9.38 14.96
C VAL A 20 15.77 10.46 14.39
N LEU A 21 14.94 11.08 15.23
CA LEU A 21 14.05 12.16 14.80
C LEU A 21 14.84 13.41 14.35
N ASP A 22 15.89 13.79 15.07
CA ASP A 22 16.77 14.90 14.70
C ASP A 22 17.53 14.61 13.39
N HIS A 23 17.93 13.36 13.18
CA HIS A 23 18.59 12.96 11.93
C HIS A 23 17.64 13.00 10.73
N LEU A 24 16.38 12.61 10.93
CA LEU A 24 15.38 12.53 9.84
C LEU A 24 14.70 13.88 9.55
N PHE A 25 14.49 14.70 10.58
CA PHE A 25 13.65 15.90 10.48
C PHE A 25 14.40 17.21 10.85
N GLY A 26 15.67 17.10 11.26
CA GLY A 26 16.46 18.20 11.78
C GLY A 26 16.07 18.58 13.22
N PRO A 27 16.82 19.48 13.87
CA PRO A 27 16.55 19.88 15.24
C PRO A 27 15.14 20.46 15.35
N ALA A 28 14.38 19.96 16.34
CA ALA A 28 13.00 20.34 16.56
C ALA A 28 12.86 21.85 16.74
N THR A 29 12.55 22.55 15.69
CA THR A 29 11.97 23.89 15.82
C THR A 29 10.61 23.69 16.49
N THR A 30 10.41 24.27 17.65
CA THR A 30 9.14 24.31 18.37
C THR A 30 8.10 25.01 17.50
N ALA A 31 7.57 24.28 16.53
CA ALA A 31 6.39 24.71 15.79
C ALA A 31 5.19 24.54 16.72
N ALA A 32 4.67 25.68 17.17
CA ALA A 32 3.44 25.77 17.90
C ALA A 32 2.38 24.83 17.28
N ALA A 33 1.75 24.03 18.14
CA ALA A 33 0.65 23.15 17.77
C ALA A 33 -0.40 23.94 16.98
N ALA A 34 -0.37 23.81 15.66
CA ALA A 34 -1.43 24.33 14.81
C ALA A 34 -2.68 23.51 15.13
N LYS A 35 -3.60 24.06 15.90
CA LYS A 35 -4.94 23.54 16.08
C LYS A 35 -5.53 23.25 14.70
N ALA A 36 -5.66 21.98 14.37
CA ALA A 36 -6.40 21.54 13.21
C ALA A 36 -7.83 22.07 13.35
N LYS A 37 -8.14 23.17 12.66
CA LYS A 37 -9.51 23.60 12.45
C LYS A 37 -10.21 22.48 11.67
N LYS A 38 -11.15 21.82 12.34
CA LYS A 38 -12.13 20.94 11.71
C LYS A 38 -12.79 21.76 10.59
N GLY A 39 -12.39 21.57 9.37
CA GLY A 39 -12.98 22.18 8.20
C GLY A 39 -14.42 21.70 8.11
N LYS A 40 -15.35 22.57 8.45
CA LYS A 40 -16.76 22.43 8.12
C LYS A 40 -16.82 22.25 6.60
N ALA A 41 -17.44 21.18 6.14
CA ALA A 41 -17.77 21.01 4.73
C ALA A 41 -18.56 22.26 4.30
N GLY A 42 -17.86 23.22 3.70
CA GLY A 42 -18.45 24.42 3.17
C GLY A 42 -19.26 24.02 1.95
N GLY A 43 -20.56 24.11 2.04
CA GLY A 43 -21.42 24.15 0.87
C GLY A 43 -20.89 25.25 -0.03
N ARG A 44 -20.47 24.89 -1.24
CA ARG A 44 -20.10 25.82 -2.28
C ARG A 44 -21.36 26.60 -2.62
N LYS A 45 -21.39 27.90 -2.29
CA LYS A 45 -22.41 28.80 -2.81
C LYS A 45 -22.32 28.73 -4.34
N GLU A 46 -23.44 28.47 -4.97
CA GLU A 46 -23.61 28.76 -6.41
C GLU A 46 -23.22 30.22 -6.61
N SER A 47 -22.11 30.45 -7.27
CA SER A 47 -21.83 31.74 -7.89
C SER A 47 -22.53 31.68 -9.23
N ASP A 48 -23.50 32.58 -9.43
CA ASP A 48 -24.07 32.93 -10.74
C ASP A 48 -22.97 33.53 -11.62
N ASP A 49 -22.02 32.71 -12.08
CA ASP A 49 -21.10 33.10 -13.13
C ASP A 49 -21.73 32.71 -14.46
N ALA A 50 -22.38 33.71 -15.09
CA ALA A 50 -22.89 33.66 -16.45
C ALA A 50 -21.77 33.63 -17.51
N ASP A 51 -20.65 32.95 -17.21
CA ASP A 51 -19.59 32.71 -18.16
C ASP A 51 -19.49 31.20 -18.40
N GLY A 52 -19.67 30.77 -19.66
CA GLY A 52 -19.91 29.42 -20.14
C GLY A 52 -18.92 28.34 -19.66
N GLY A 53 -18.91 28.08 -18.36
CA GLY A 53 -18.26 26.94 -17.78
C GLY A 53 -18.79 25.62 -18.36
N PRO A 54 -18.03 24.53 -18.33
CA PRO A 54 -18.47 23.27 -18.89
C PRO A 54 -19.77 22.82 -18.21
N PRO A 55 -20.73 22.26 -18.96
CA PRO A 55 -22.07 21.88 -18.46
C PRO A 55 -22.03 20.67 -17.50
N TYR A 56 -20.82 20.23 -17.08
CA TYR A 56 -20.58 19.08 -16.24
C TYR A 56 -19.90 19.48 -14.94
N THR A 57 -20.41 18.96 -13.83
CA THR A 57 -19.75 19.04 -12.52
C THR A 57 -19.18 17.68 -12.15
N PHE A 58 -18.00 17.67 -11.54
CA PHE A 58 -17.41 16.45 -11.04
C PHE A 58 -18.15 15.96 -9.80
N GLY A 59 -18.91 14.87 -9.94
CA GLY A 59 -19.71 14.25 -8.87
C GLY A 59 -18.93 13.33 -7.93
N GLY A 60 -17.60 13.26 -8.05
CA GLY A 60 -16.74 12.34 -7.30
C GLY A 60 -16.56 10.98 -7.99
N PHE A 61 -15.63 10.18 -7.48
CA PHE A 61 -15.40 8.82 -7.93
C PHE A 61 -16.43 7.89 -7.31
N ARG A 62 -17.21 7.20 -8.14
CA ARG A 62 -18.13 6.15 -7.72
C ARG A 62 -17.62 4.81 -8.25
N ARG A 63 -17.54 3.82 -7.37
CA ARG A 63 -17.23 2.44 -7.78
C ARG A 63 -18.44 1.86 -8.48
N TRP A 64 -18.22 1.23 -9.62
CA TRP A 64 -19.22 0.42 -10.29
C TRP A 64 -19.03 -1.04 -9.82
N LEU A 65 -19.94 -1.47 -8.95
CA LEU A 65 -19.89 -2.77 -8.30
C LEU A 65 -21.13 -3.56 -8.67
N ASP A 66 -21.00 -4.89 -8.64
CA ASP A 66 -22.12 -5.81 -8.76
C ASP A 66 -22.92 -5.90 -7.44
N ALA A 67 -23.92 -6.77 -7.41
CA ALA A 67 -24.79 -6.96 -6.24
C ALA A 67 -24.05 -7.60 -5.04
N GLU A 68 -22.92 -8.30 -5.27
CA GLU A 68 -22.08 -8.91 -4.23
C GLU A 68 -20.98 -7.95 -3.75
N GLY A 69 -20.83 -6.77 -4.37
CA GLY A 69 -19.85 -5.76 -4.00
C GLY A 69 -18.50 -5.91 -4.70
N TYR A 70 -18.38 -6.75 -5.71
CA TYR A 70 -17.19 -6.87 -6.56
C TYR A 70 -17.24 -5.90 -7.74
N PRO A 71 -16.08 -5.55 -8.35
CA PRO A 71 -16.09 -4.73 -9.57
C PRO A 71 -16.96 -5.35 -10.66
N ALA A 72 -17.92 -4.58 -11.20
CA ALA A 72 -18.87 -5.04 -12.22
C ALA A 72 -18.25 -5.11 -13.63
N ILE A 73 -16.98 -5.44 -13.72
CA ILE A 73 -16.22 -5.64 -14.94
C ILE A 73 -15.52 -7.01 -14.90
N LYS A 74 -15.14 -7.51 -16.08
CA LYS A 74 -14.42 -8.78 -16.18
C LYS A 74 -13.05 -8.69 -15.49
N PRO A 75 -12.65 -9.66 -14.64
CA PRO A 75 -11.30 -9.74 -14.09
C PRO A 75 -10.23 -9.95 -15.21
N PRO A 76 -8.92 -9.66 -14.96
CA PRO A 76 -8.36 -9.35 -13.64
C PRO A 76 -8.62 -7.91 -13.20
N TRP A 77 -8.97 -7.73 -11.90
CA TRP A 77 -9.26 -6.43 -11.30
C TRP A 77 -8.01 -5.70 -10.78
N GLY A 78 -6.93 -6.42 -10.60
CA GLY A 78 -5.62 -5.89 -10.25
C GLY A 78 -4.52 -6.73 -10.88
N THR A 79 -3.46 -6.08 -11.37
CA THR A 79 -2.33 -6.76 -12.00
C THR A 79 -1.00 -6.12 -11.64
N LEU A 80 0.03 -6.97 -11.51
CA LEU A 80 1.43 -6.57 -11.51
C LEU A 80 2.01 -6.85 -12.91
N ASN A 81 2.71 -5.86 -13.45
CA ASN A 81 3.23 -5.93 -14.81
C ASN A 81 4.73 -5.55 -14.81
N ALA A 82 5.55 -6.27 -15.55
CA ALA A 82 6.89 -5.86 -15.88
C ALA A 82 6.93 -5.34 -17.32
N VAL A 83 7.45 -4.12 -17.48
CA VAL A 83 7.57 -3.46 -18.77
C VAL A 83 9.06 -3.31 -19.11
N ASP A 84 9.44 -3.69 -20.31
CA ASP A 84 10.76 -3.37 -20.84
C ASP A 84 10.80 -1.90 -21.29
N LEU A 85 11.61 -1.11 -20.61
CA LEU A 85 11.67 0.34 -20.88
C LEU A 85 12.35 0.68 -22.20
N ASN A 86 13.11 -0.25 -22.82
CA ASN A 86 13.73 -0.02 -24.11
C ASN A 86 12.76 -0.23 -25.28
N THR A 87 11.84 -1.18 -25.13
CA THR A 87 10.88 -1.55 -26.18
C THR A 87 9.47 -1.08 -25.88
N GLY A 88 9.13 -0.81 -24.62
CA GLY A 88 7.77 -0.53 -24.16
C GLY A 88 6.88 -1.78 -24.04
N GLU A 89 7.42 -2.97 -24.27
CA GLU A 89 6.67 -4.21 -24.24
C GLU A 89 6.47 -4.75 -22.81
N ILE A 90 5.33 -5.37 -22.57
CA ILE A 90 5.04 -6.07 -21.30
C ILE A 90 5.71 -7.44 -21.36
N LYS A 91 6.75 -7.65 -20.54
CA LYS A 91 7.44 -8.94 -20.41
C LYS A 91 6.58 -10.01 -19.77
N TRP A 92 5.88 -9.63 -18.70
CA TRP A 92 4.92 -10.49 -18.03
C TRP A 92 3.86 -9.66 -17.32
N LYS A 93 2.70 -10.29 -17.11
CA LYS A 93 1.56 -9.72 -16.42
C LYS A 93 0.89 -10.80 -15.58
N VAL A 94 0.73 -10.57 -14.28
CA VAL A 94 0.10 -11.51 -13.34
C VAL A 94 -1.00 -10.82 -12.53
N PRO A 95 -2.07 -11.53 -12.10
CA PRO A 95 -3.03 -11.00 -11.15
C PRO A 95 -2.32 -10.59 -9.84
N LEU A 96 -2.73 -9.46 -9.26
CA LEU A 96 -2.20 -8.96 -7.99
C LEU A 96 -3.33 -8.82 -6.97
N GLY A 97 -3.23 -9.60 -5.89
CA GLY A 97 -4.27 -9.73 -4.88
C GLY A 97 -5.29 -10.82 -5.20
N GLU A 98 -6.11 -11.13 -4.22
CA GLU A 98 -7.07 -12.22 -4.25
C GLU A 98 -8.32 -11.88 -3.44
N TYR A 99 -9.48 -12.27 -3.93
CA TYR A 99 -10.69 -12.43 -3.14
C TYR A 99 -10.82 -13.91 -2.77
N LYS A 100 -10.38 -14.28 -1.57
CA LYS A 100 -10.28 -15.67 -1.09
C LYS A 100 -11.63 -16.40 -1.17
N GLU A 101 -12.73 -15.68 -0.94
CA GLU A 101 -14.09 -16.21 -1.04
C GLU A 101 -14.45 -16.59 -2.48
N LEU A 102 -13.93 -15.91 -3.50
CA LEU A 102 -14.14 -16.26 -4.91
C LEU A 102 -13.29 -17.46 -5.31
N THR A 103 -12.03 -17.48 -4.87
CA THR A 103 -11.12 -18.60 -5.13
C THR A 103 -11.64 -19.89 -4.47
N ALA A 104 -12.20 -19.81 -3.25
CA ALA A 104 -12.84 -20.93 -2.58
C ALA A 104 -14.08 -21.45 -3.35
N ARG A 105 -14.72 -20.61 -4.17
CA ARG A 105 -15.82 -20.98 -5.08
C ARG A 105 -15.33 -21.55 -6.43
N GLY A 106 -14.01 -21.74 -6.59
CA GLY A 106 -13.41 -22.27 -7.82
C GLY A 106 -13.17 -21.22 -8.91
N ILE A 107 -13.31 -19.92 -8.61
CA ILE A 107 -13.01 -18.85 -9.54
C ILE A 107 -11.49 -18.60 -9.52
N PRO A 108 -10.82 -18.51 -10.68
CA PRO A 108 -9.39 -18.19 -10.75
C PRO A 108 -9.06 -16.84 -10.05
N THR A 109 -7.82 -16.69 -9.58
CA THR A 109 -7.34 -15.46 -8.94
C THR A 109 -7.68 -14.22 -9.78
N THR A 110 -8.47 -13.34 -9.20
CA THR A 110 -9.04 -12.18 -9.92
C THR A 110 -8.17 -10.92 -9.82
N GLY A 111 -7.20 -10.90 -8.90
CA GLY A 111 -6.63 -9.63 -8.45
C GLY A 111 -7.62 -8.82 -7.61
N THR A 112 -7.12 -7.74 -7.00
CA THR A 112 -7.94 -6.80 -6.24
C THR A 112 -7.59 -5.37 -6.64
N GLU A 113 -8.34 -4.38 -6.13
CA GLU A 113 -7.89 -2.99 -6.17
C GLU A 113 -6.52 -2.86 -5.50
N ASN A 114 -5.65 -2.03 -6.08
CA ASN A 114 -4.28 -1.85 -5.63
C ASN A 114 -4.04 -0.40 -5.21
N TYR A 115 -3.47 -0.22 -4.01
CA TYR A 115 -3.00 1.06 -3.52
C TYR A 115 -1.59 0.89 -2.97
N GLY A 116 -0.62 1.60 -3.53
CA GLY A 116 0.80 1.49 -3.18
C GLY A 116 1.66 1.03 -4.35
N GLY A 117 2.93 0.85 -4.09
CA GLY A 117 3.92 0.46 -5.09
C GLY A 117 4.82 -0.67 -4.59
N PRO A 118 5.60 -1.27 -5.51
CA PRO A 118 6.60 -2.28 -5.18
C PRO A 118 7.94 -1.66 -4.79
N VAL A 119 8.79 -2.45 -4.11
CA VAL A 119 10.25 -2.27 -4.08
C VAL A 119 10.91 -3.44 -4.78
N VAL A 120 11.90 -3.16 -5.62
CA VAL A 120 12.68 -4.16 -6.34
C VAL A 120 14.08 -4.21 -5.74
N THR A 121 14.55 -5.42 -5.42
CA THR A 121 15.88 -5.63 -4.83
C THR A 121 16.88 -6.09 -5.87
N ALA A 122 18.17 -5.84 -5.61
CA ALA A 122 19.26 -6.33 -6.46
C ALA A 122 19.27 -7.87 -6.58
N GLY A 123 18.78 -8.58 -5.56
CA GLY A 123 18.63 -10.04 -5.56
C GLY A 123 17.50 -10.58 -6.44
N GLY A 124 16.81 -9.72 -7.21
CA GLY A 124 15.78 -10.16 -8.15
C GLY A 124 14.39 -10.36 -7.56
N LEU A 125 14.13 -9.85 -6.37
CA LEU A 125 12.83 -9.93 -5.72
C LEU A 125 12.06 -8.61 -5.84
N ILE A 126 10.75 -8.73 -6.03
CA ILE A 126 9.80 -7.62 -5.99
C ILE A 126 8.92 -7.82 -4.76
N PHE A 127 9.00 -6.91 -3.79
CA PHE A 127 8.12 -6.91 -2.62
C PHE A 127 6.99 -5.90 -2.79
N ILE A 128 5.75 -6.33 -2.53
CA ILE A 128 4.56 -5.49 -2.63
C ILE A 128 3.46 -5.97 -1.68
N GLY A 129 2.79 -5.01 -1.01
CA GLY A 129 1.51 -5.22 -0.34
C GLY A 129 0.37 -4.79 -1.25
N ALA A 130 -0.02 -3.54 -1.17
CA ALA A 130 -0.89 -2.82 -2.11
C ALA A 130 -2.31 -3.40 -2.33
N THR A 131 -2.60 -4.60 -1.87
CA THR A 131 -3.82 -5.35 -2.20
C THR A 131 -4.87 -5.32 -1.08
N ALA A 132 -6.13 -5.48 -1.44
CA ALA A 132 -7.25 -5.49 -0.49
C ALA A 132 -7.28 -6.76 0.40
N ASP A 133 -6.53 -7.80 0.06
CA ASP A 133 -6.45 -9.06 0.80
C ASP A 133 -5.46 -9.05 1.97
N GLU A 134 -4.89 -7.86 2.27
CA GLU A 134 -3.97 -7.66 3.41
C GLU A 134 -2.78 -8.63 3.40
N THR A 135 -2.24 -8.93 2.21
CA THR A 135 -1.15 -9.89 2.04
C THR A 135 0.07 -9.21 1.45
N PHE A 136 1.21 -9.39 2.10
CA PHE A 136 2.52 -8.96 1.61
C PHE A 136 3.16 -10.09 0.82
N ARG A 137 3.67 -9.80 -0.37
CA ARG A 137 4.18 -10.80 -1.32
C ARG A 137 5.56 -10.46 -1.81
N ALA A 138 6.36 -11.51 -2.06
CA ALA A 138 7.58 -11.44 -2.84
C ALA A 138 7.37 -12.18 -4.17
N PHE A 139 7.68 -11.49 -5.27
CA PHE A 139 7.63 -12.03 -6.62
C PHE A 139 9.04 -12.15 -7.18
N ASP A 140 9.23 -13.11 -8.06
CA ASP A 140 10.39 -13.18 -8.93
C ASP A 140 10.31 -12.07 -9.98
N LYS A 141 11.38 -11.28 -10.12
CA LYS A 141 11.44 -10.12 -11.00
C LYS A 141 11.31 -10.49 -12.48
N ASP A 142 11.82 -11.64 -12.87
CA ASP A 142 11.93 -12.01 -14.28
C ASP A 142 10.70 -12.75 -14.80
N THR A 143 9.98 -13.44 -13.90
CA THR A 143 8.84 -14.28 -14.27
C THR A 143 7.49 -13.82 -13.73
N GLY A 144 7.49 -12.96 -12.70
CA GLY A 144 6.27 -12.57 -11.98
C GLY A 144 5.68 -13.68 -11.09
N LYS A 145 6.43 -14.78 -10.86
CA LYS A 145 5.99 -15.87 -9.99
C LYS A 145 6.02 -15.42 -8.53
N VAL A 146 4.96 -15.71 -7.77
CA VAL A 146 4.96 -15.53 -6.31
C VAL A 146 5.91 -16.56 -5.68
N LEU A 147 6.92 -16.07 -4.97
CA LEU A 147 7.92 -16.89 -4.27
C LEU A 147 7.62 -17.01 -2.77
N TRP A 148 7.00 -15.99 -2.19
CA TRP A 148 6.66 -15.94 -0.78
C TRP A 148 5.48 -14.99 -0.54
N GLN A 149 4.72 -15.27 0.52
CA GLN A 149 3.64 -14.39 0.97
C GLN A 149 3.42 -14.51 2.48
N SER A 150 2.97 -13.41 3.09
CA SER A 150 2.62 -13.33 4.50
C SER A 150 1.41 -12.41 4.71
N PRO A 151 0.48 -12.77 5.60
CA PRO A 151 -0.59 -11.87 5.96
C PRO A 151 -0.04 -10.66 6.72
N LEU A 152 -0.67 -9.51 6.51
CA LEU A 152 -0.45 -8.30 7.29
C LEU A 152 -1.63 -8.08 8.24
N PRO A 153 -1.41 -7.40 9.38
CA PRO A 153 -2.49 -7.09 10.32
C PRO A 153 -3.51 -6.08 9.77
N PHE A 154 -3.10 -5.29 8.77
CA PHE A 154 -3.90 -4.33 8.03
C PHE A 154 -3.36 -4.19 6.61
N GLY A 155 -4.12 -3.61 5.70
CA GLY A 155 -3.69 -3.42 4.31
C GLY A 155 -2.38 -2.65 4.19
N GLY A 156 -1.42 -3.21 3.45
CA GLY A 156 -0.10 -2.63 3.18
C GLY A 156 -0.15 -1.66 2.00
N ASN A 157 -0.81 -0.53 2.15
CA ASN A 157 -1.03 0.45 1.08
C ASN A 157 0.19 1.36 0.80
N ALA A 158 1.25 1.24 1.58
CA ALA A 158 2.50 1.96 1.38
C ALA A 158 3.45 1.16 0.49
N THR A 159 4.35 1.87 -0.19
CA THR A 159 5.51 1.24 -0.84
C THR A 159 6.46 0.71 0.23
N PRO A 160 6.89 -0.56 0.16
CA PRO A 160 7.86 -1.11 1.08
C PRO A 160 9.23 -0.43 0.94
N SER A 161 10.05 -0.54 1.97
CA SER A 161 11.44 -0.10 1.96
C SER A 161 12.36 -1.22 2.42
N THR A 162 13.60 -1.22 1.96
CA THR A 162 14.64 -2.15 2.43
C THR A 162 15.72 -1.38 3.18
N TYR A 163 16.27 -2.02 4.20
CA TYR A 163 17.41 -1.48 4.95
C TYR A 163 18.27 -2.63 5.49
N GLU A 164 19.48 -2.31 5.90
CA GLU A 164 20.40 -3.27 6.47
C GLU A 164 20.88 -2.81 7.84
N VAL A 165 20.98 -3.75 8.77
CA VAL A 165 21.55 -3.52 10.12
C VAL A 165 22.45 -4.70 10.45
N ASN A 166 23.73 -4.42 10.74
CA ASN A 166 24.73 -5.42 11.10
C ASN A 166 24.87 -6.56 10.08
N GLY A 167 24.83 -6.24 8.78
CA GLY A 167 24.93 -7.23 7.70
C GLY A 167 23.66 -8.02 7.44
N ARG A 168 22.57 -7.74 8.16
CA ARG A 168 21.26 -8.38 7.97
C ARG A 168 20.30 -7.45 7.25
N GLN A 169 19.75 -7.89 6.11
CA GLN A 169 18.77 -7.15 5.34
C GLN A 169 17.37 -7.34 5.91
N PHE A 170 16.63 -6.24 5.92
CA PHE A 170 15.21 -6.17 6.29
C PHE A 170 14.38 -5.57 5.17
N VAL A 171 13.14 -6.01 5.09
CA VAL A 171 12.10 -5.37 4.27
C VAL A 171 11.00 -4.91 5.21
N VAL A 172 10.63 -3.64 5.16
CA VAL A 172 9.63 -3.04 6.03
C VAL A 172 8.48 -2.46 5.21
N ILE A 173 7.26 -2.64 5.71
CA ILE A 173 6.06 -2.05 5.13
C ILE A 173 5.18 -1.44 6.22
N SER A 174 4.56 -0.31 5.91
CA SER A 174 3.51 0.26 6.76
C SER A 174 2.18 -0.46 6.49
N ALA A 175 1.66 -1.14 7.49
CA ALA A 175 0.34 -1.76 7.49
C ALA A 175 -0.66 -0.76 8.09
N GLY A 176 -1.07 0.22 7.30
CA GLY A 176 -1.96 1.31 7.70
C GLY A 176 -3.44 1.03 7.43
N GLY A 177 -3.77 0.14 6.51
CA GLY A 177 -5.16 -0.18 6.14
C GLY A 177 -5.94 1.03 5.61
N GLY A 178 -7.24 1.06 5.88
CA GLY A 178 -8.12 2.21 5.63
C GLY A 178 -8.54 2.43 4.17
N LYS A 179 -8.05 1.65 3.22
CA LYS A 179 -8.49 1.69 1.83
C LYS A 179 -9.55 0.61 1.56
N SER A 180 -10.33 0.79 0.49
CA SER A 180 -11.34 -0.19 0.05
C SER A 180 -12.35 -0.60 1.14
N GLY A 181 -12.63 0.28 2.10
CA GLY A 181 -13.55 -0.01 3.21
C GLY A 181 -13.00 -0.97 4.27
N ARG A 182 -11.71 -1.30 4.22
CA ARG A 182 -11.03 -2.16 5.19
C ARG A 182 -10.66 -1.39 6.46
N PRO A 183 -10.47 -2.10 7.59
CA PRO A 183 -10.02 -1.47 8.84
C PRO A 183 -8.69 -0.72 8.66
N SER A 184 -8.52 0.35 9.42
CA SER A 184 -7.28 1.10 9.50
C SER A 184 -6.49 0.75 10.75
N GLY A 185 -5.16 0.87 10.65
CA GLY A 185 -4.23 0.63 11.74
C GLY A 185 -2.98 1.51 11.60
N GLY A 186 -1.97 1.28 12.43
CA GLY A 186 -0.75 2.07 12.45
C GLY A 186 0.47 1.22 12.80
N LEU A 187 0.69 0.12 12.07
CA LEU A 187 1.80 -0.80 12.33
C LEU A 187 2.85 -0.73 11.23
N LEU A 188 4.12 -0.75 11.64
CA LEU A 188 5.25 -1.07 10.77
C LEU A 188 5.58 -2.55 10.95
N VAL A 189 5.60 -3.30 9.85
CA VAL A 189 5.93 -4.73 9.85
C VAL A 189 7.22 -4.91 9.09
N ALA A 190 8.23 -5.47 9.77
CA ALA A 190 9.54 -5.76 9.19
C ALA A 190 9.73 -7.27 9.07
N PHE A 191 10.30 -7.68 7.95
CA PHE A 191 10.63 -9.07 7.62
C PHE A 191 12.14 -9.18 7.39
N ALA A 192 12.70 -10.29 7.80
CA ALA A 192 14.08 -10.67 7.53
C ALA A 192 14.17 -12.19 7.33
N LEU A 193 15.21 -12.64 6.67
CA LEU A 193 15.52 -14.07 6.63
C LEU A 193 15.83 -14.59 8.04
N PRO A 194 15.49 -15.84 8.35
CA PRO A 194 15.95 -16.50 9.59
C PRO A 194 17.48 -16.48 9.70
N GLU A 195 17.98 -16.54 10.93
CA GLU A 195 19.40 -16.75 11.21
C GLU A 195 19.80 -18.20 10.98
#